data_7ed9fdc6114d8a3fec93fed66056da74
#
_entry.id   7ed9fdc6114d8a3fec93fed66056da74
#
_cell.length_a   1.000
_cell.length_b   1.000
_cell.length_c   1.000
_cell.angle_alpha   90.00
_cell.angle_beta   90.00
_cell.angle_gamma   90.00
#
_symmetry.space_group_name_H-M   'P 1'
#
loop_
_entity.id
_entity.type
_entity.pdbx_description
1 polymer ?
#
loop_
_entity_poly.entity_id
_entity_poly.type
_entity_poly.pdbx_seq_one_letter_code
_entity_poly.pdbx_strand_id
1 'polypeptide(L)'
;MQFKTFALAATLLAALTAPLAPVAAQVKEHTFKVGIGLSDDHPQAQAVRHFAERLQAKSGGKMNAKLFASGALGNDVSMTSALRGGTLEMTIPDSSTLMSLIKPFGVLNLPLTFNTEAEADALLDGPFGQKLLAMLPDKGLIGLGFWENGFRHVTNSRRAINTAEDLAGLKLRVIQSPLFLDTFNALGTNATPMPFTELYTAMEQKAVDGQENPPATILASKFYEVQKHLVLSRHMYSAWVLLMSKKTWDGLSADEKKIVQEAAREATVFERKTIRAFSETALGELKKAGMQITELPAAEQAKLRTKLQPVLAKYGKEFGEETTSEMMGELAKARGGK
;
A
#
# COMPACT_ATOMS: atom_id res chain seq x y z
N MET A 1 21.52 90.89 -38.94
CA MET A 1 21.50 89.49 -39.37
C MET A 1 21.58 88.59 -38.15
N GLN A 2 20.47 87.99 -37.79
CA GLN A 2 20.38 87.13 -36.58
C GLN A 2 20.26 85.72 -37.05
N PHE A 3 21.18 84.83 -36.62
CA PHE A 3 21.10 83.41 -36.80
C PHE A 3 20.41 82.80 -35.60
N LYS A 4 19.26 82.14 -35.80
CA LYS A 4 18.57 81.37 -34.81
C LYS A 4 19.11 79.94 -34.93
N THR A 5 19.69 79.47 -33.83
CA THR A 5 20.09 78.07 -33.59
C THR A 5 18.90 77.27 -33.13
N PHE A 6 18.54 76.24 -33.89
CA PHE A 6 17.57 75.19 -33.48
C PHE A 6 18.29 74.10 -32.63
N ALA A 7 17.87 73.93 -31.39
CA ALA A 7 18.31 72.79 -30.57
C ALA A 7 17.34 71.63 -30.77
N LEU A 8 17.87 70.50 -31.28
CA LEU A 8 17.12 69.24 -31.43
C LEU A 8 17.18 68.46 -30.10
N ALA A 9 16.07 68.33 -29.42
CA ALA A 9 15.96 67.51 -28.23
C ALA A 9 15.76 66.01 -28.66
N ALA A 10 16.76 65.16 -28.44
CA ALA A 10 16.67 63.73 -28.62
C ALA A 10 16.13 63.09 -27.33
N THR A 11 14.87 62.68 -27.33
CA THR A 11 14.23 61.91 -26.21
C THR A 11 14.65 60.45 -26.31
N LEU A 12 15.54 59.99 -25.44
CA LEU A 12 15.87 58.57 -25.28
C LEU A 12 14.67 57.83 -24.62
N LEU A 13 14.02 56.99 -25.40
CA LEU A 13 13.04 56.01 -24.92
C LEU A 13 13.80 54.82 -24.36
N ALA A 14 14.08 54.79 -23.04
CA ALA A 14 14.60 53.64 -22.35
C ALA A 14 13.45 52.66 -22.14
N ALA A 15 13.36 51.61 -23.00
CA ALA A 15 12.45 50.51 -22.79
C ALA A 15 12.89 49.73 -21.56
N LEU A 16 12.12 49.81 -20.48
CA LEU A 16 12.25 48.97 -19.31
C LEU A 16 11.90 47.51 -19.72
N THR A 17 12.91 46.70 -20.05
CA THR A 17 12.80 45.25 -20.07
C THR A 17 12.90 44.75 -18.62
N ALA A 18 11.83 44.84 -17.86
CA ALA A 18 11.74 44.12 -16.58
C ALA A 18 11.74 42.62 -16.89
N PRO A 19 12.62 41.81 -16.27
CA PRO A 19 12.54 40.38 -16.41
C PRO A 19 11.18 39.94 -15.82
N LEU A 20 10.33 39.32 -16.64
CA LEU A 20 9.15 38.62 -16.18
C LEU A 20 9.65 37.49 -15.26
N ALA A 21 9.63 37.74 -13.95
CA ALA A 21 9.80 36.67 -12.98
C ALA A 21 8.72 35.62 -13.27
N PRO A 22 9.06 34.32 -13.31
CA PRO A 22 8.06 33.29 -13.50
C PRO A 22 7.01 33.47 -12.38
N VAL A 23 5.77 33.74 -12.77
CA VAL A 23 4.65 33.74 -11.83
C VAL A 23 4.56 32.31 -11.31
N ALA A 24 5.09 32.10 -10.10
CA ALA A 24 4.90 30.85 -9.41
C ALA A 24 3.38 30.59 -9.39
N ALA A 25 2.94 29.48 -9.98
CA ALA A 25 1.52 29.19 -10.05
C ALA A 25 0.98 29.15 -8.61
N GLN A 26 0.01 30.01 -8.34
CA GLN A 26 -0.52 30.15 -6.99
C GLN A 26 -1.17 28.82 -6.59
N VAL A 27 -0.61 28.14 -5.54
CA VAL A 27 -1.19 26.93 -4.98
C VAL A 27 -2.63 27.21 -4.54
N LYS A 28 -3.58 26.41 -5.02
CA LYS A 28 -5.01 26.53 -4.67
C LYS A 28 -5.32 25.79 -3.38
N GLU A 29 -6.45 26.08 -2.80
CA GLU A 29 -6.97 25.33 -1.66
C GLU A 29 -7.48 23.96 -2.12
N HIS A 30 -6.95 22.88 -1.50
CA HIS A 30 -7.38 21.53 -1.72
C HIS A 30 -7.54 20.77 -0.40
N THR A 31 -8.59 19.99 -0.28
CA THR A 31 -8.75 19.00 0.81
C THR A 31 -9.06 17.65 0.19
N PHE A 32 -8.09 16.73 0.25
CA PHE A 32 -8.23 15.38 -0.26
C PHE A 32 -8.84 14.48 0.80
N LYS A 33 -9.96 13.82 0.50
CA LYS A 33 -10.49 12.74 1.33
C LYS A 33 -9.64 11.50 1.11
N VAL A 34 -9.15 10.89 2.21
CA VAL A 34 -8.37 9.67 2.21
C VAL A 34 -9.16 8.59 2.95
N GLY A 35 -9.69 7.62 2.22
CA GLY A 35 -10.40 6.48 2.80
C GLY A 35 -9.45 5.31 3.06
N ILE A 36 -9.57 4.68 4.23
CA ILE A 36 -8.87 3.43 4.56
C ILE A 36 -9.82 2.45 5.26
N GLY A 37 -9.59 1.15 5.08
CA GLY A 37 -10.36 0.11 5.75
C GLY A 37 -9.95 -0.12 7.21
N LEU A 38 -8.74 0.30 7.59
CA LEU A 38 -8.13 0.09 8.89
C LEU A 38 -8.62 1.09 9.94
N SER A 39 -8.47 0.74 11.23
CA SER A 39 -8.87 1.58 12.36
C SER A 39 -8.04 2.88 12.46
N ASP A 40 -8.58 3.84 13.22
CA ASP A 40 -7.99 5.17 13.36
C ASP A 40 -6.65 5.18 14.12
N ASP A 41 -6.41 4.19 14.96
CA ASP A 41 -5.17 3.97 15.73
C ASP A 41 -4.10 3.16 14.99
N HIS A 42 -4.44 2.56 13.83
CA HIS A 42 -3.50 1.80 13.02
C HIS A 42 -2.33 2.68 12.49
N PRO A 43 -1.08 2.16 12.39
CA PRO A 43 0.05 2.89 11.80
C PRO A 43 -0.23 3.51 10.42
N GLN A 44 -1.01 2.86 9.55
CA GLN A 44 -1.42 3.42 8.26
C GLN A 44 -2.22 4.73 8.45
N ALA A 45 -3.11 4.80 9.45
CA ALA A 45 -3.86 6.02 9.77
C ALA A 45 -2.95 7.14 10.27
N GLN A 46 -1.94 6.81 11.09
CA GLN A 46 -0.93 7.76 11.55
C GLN A 46 -0.13 8.33 10.36
N ALA A 47 0.22 7.49 9.39
CA ALA A 47 0.93 7.92 8.19
C ALA A 47 0.07 8.82 7.27
N VAL A 48 -1.25 8.61 7.20
CA VAL A 48 -2.15 9.54 6.50
C VAL A 48 -2.17 10.91 7.19
N ARG A 49 -2.16 10.96 8.54
CA ARG A 49 -2.05 12.23 9.27
C ARG A 49 -0.72 12.91 9.00
N HIS A 50 0.37 12.16 9.01
CA HIS A 50 1.68 12.68 8.65
C HIS A 50 1.71 13.22 7.21
N PHE A 51 1.12 12.53 6.25
CA PHE A 51 0.94 13.03 4.89
C PHE A 51 0.19 14.37 4.85
N ALA A 52 -0.90 14.50 5.62
CA ALA A 52 -1.67 15.74 5.72
C ALA A 52 -0.82 16.89 6.29
N GLU A 53 -0.04 16.64 7.35
CA GLU A 53 0.90 17.62 7.93
C GLU A 53 1.94 18.08 6.90
N ARG A 54 2.50 17.14 6.11
CA ARG A 54 3.47 17.47 5.07
C ARG A 54 2.86 18.30 3.94
N LEU A 55 1.62 17.96 3.52
CA LEU A 55 0.89 18.76 2.54
C LEU A 55 0.69 20.19 3.02
N GLN A 56 0.21 20.37 4.26
CA GLN A 56 0.00 21.70 4.85
C GLN A 56 1.30 22.49 4.92
N ALA A 57 2.36 21.88 5.45
CA ALA A 57 3.65 22.55 5.60
C ALA A 57 4.22 23.02 4.25
N LYS A 58 4.16 22.17 3.21
CA LYS A 58 4.74 22.45 1.88
C LYS A 58 3.89 23.40 1.04
N SER A 59 2.59 23.49 1.31
CA SER A 59 1.65 24.32 0.56
C SER A 59 1.34 25.68 1.23
N GLY A 60 1.97 25.97 2.37
CA GLY A 60 1.62 27.16 3.18
C GLY A 60 0.19 27.10 3.72
N GLY A 61 -0.27 25.89 4.09
CA GLY A 61 -1.59 25.64 4.67
C GLY A 61 -2.73 25.46 3.65
N LYS A 62 -2.46 25.54 2.35
CA LYS A 62 -3.50 25.52 1.31
C LYS A 62 -3.94 24.10 0.90
N MET A 63 -3.06 23.10 1.06
CA MET A 63 -3.40 21.72 0.74
C MET A 63 -3.48 20.89 2.02
N ASN A 64 -4.50 20.05 2.12
CA ASN A 64 -4.74 19.17 3.27
C ASN A 64 -5.26 17.81 2.83
N ALA A 65 -5.13 16.80 3.70
CA ALA A 65 -5.76 15.50 3.55
C ALA A 65 -6.61 15.19 4.79
N LYS A 66 -7.85 14.73 4.57
CA LYS A 66 -8.77 14.36 5.65
C LYS A 66 -8.93 12.85 5.67
N LEU A 67 -8.51 12.22 6.75
CA LEU A 67 -8.64 10.78 6.98
C LEU A 67 -10.10 10.37 7.24
N PHE A 68 -10.51 9.26 6.63
CA PHE A 68 -11.74 8.51 6.89
C PHE A 68 -11.36 7.06 7.12
N ALA A 69 -11.19 6.70 8.38
CA ALA A 69 -10.78 5.36 8.83
C ALA A 69 -11.95 4.39 8.95
N SER A 70 -11.64 3.13 9.29
CA SER A 70 -12.61 2.06 9.61
C SER A 70 -13.64 1.80 8.52
N GLY A 71 -13.26 1.97 7.27
CA GLY A 71 -14.16 1.73 6.14
C GLY A 71 -15.32 2.74 5.99
N ALA A 72 -15.21 3.93 6.60
CA ALA A 72 -16.27 4.95 6.55
C ALA A 72 -16.65 5.37 5.10
N LEU A 73 -15.75 5.19 4.14
CA LEU A 73 -15.99 5.46 2.72
C LEU A 73 -16.08 4.19 1.86
N GLY A 74 -16.07 3.02 2.48
CA GLY A 74 -16.13 1.72 1.82
C GLY A 74 -14.94 0.82 2.11
N ASN A 75 -14.82 -0.26 1.35
CA ASN A 75 -13.69 -1.20 1.38
C ASN A 75 -12.69 -0.89 0.26
N ASP A 76 -11.55 -1.59 0.24
CA ASP A 76 -10.46 -1.38 -0.73
C ASP A 76 -10.93 -1.37 -2.18
N VAL A 77 -11.81 -2.32 -2.56
CA VAL A 77 -12.32 -2.45 -3.93
C VAL A 77 -13.27 -1.31 -4.27
N SER A 78 -14.21 -0.99 -3.39
CA SER A 78 -15.19 0.07 -3.63
C SER A 78 -14.54 1.46 -3.63
N MET A 79 -13.59 1.72 -2.71
CA MET A 79 -12.84 2.97 -2.68
C MET A 79 -11.93 3.14 -3.91
N THR A 80 -11.26 2.06 -4.36
CA THR A 80 -10.49 2.08 -5.62
C THR A 80 -11.38 2.40 -6.82
N SER A 81 -12.59 1.84 -6.86
CA SER A 81 -13.58 2.16 -7.89
C SER A 81 -14.04 3.62 -7.83
N ALA A 82 -14.24 4.16 -6.63
CA ALA A 82 -14.59 5.57 -6.42
C ALA A 82 -13.48 6.53 -6.89
N LEU A 83 -12.19 6.17 -6.67
CA LEU A 83 -11.06 6.92 -7.23
C LEU A 83 -11.09 6.97 -8.75
N ARG A 84 -11.30 5.81 -9.39
CA ARG A 84 -11.39 5.71 -10.85
C ARG A 84 -12.55 6.54 -11.42
N GLY A 85 -13.68 6.58 -10.71
CA GLY A 85 -14.82 7.44 -11.03
C GLY A 85 -14.61 8.92 -10.70
N GLY A 86 -13.57 9.25 -9.90
CA GLY A 86 -13.28 10.62 -9.47
C GLY A 86 -14.24 11.17 -8.41
N THR A 87 -14.86 10.29 -7.62
CA THR A 87 -15.77 10.64 -6.50
C THR A 87 -15.08 10.55 -5.13
N LEU A 88 -13.89 9.95 -5.08
CA LEU A 88 -12.97 9.93 -3.95
C LEU A 88 -11.59 10.37 -4.44
N GLU A 89 -10.86 11.11 -3.62
CA GLU A 89 -9.56 11.66 -4.00
C GLU A 89 -8.41 10.66 -3.75
N MET A 90 -8.39 9.96 -2.59
CA MET A 90 -7.28 9.06 -2.22
C MET A 90 -7.77 7.83 -1.44
N THR A 91 -7.05 6.72 -1.61
CA THR A 91 -7.18 5.50 -0.79
C THR A 91 -5.86 4.73 -0.76
N ILE A 92 -5.75 3.75 0.13
CA ILE A 92 -4.50 2.98 0.34
C ILE A 92 -4.84 1.49 0.45
N PRO A 93 -5.25 0.85 -0.67
CA PRO A 93 -5.63 -0.56 -0.69
C PRO A 93 -4.41 -1.49 -0.64
N ASP A 94 -4.66 -2.74 -0.26
CA ASP A 94 -3.69 -3.83 -0.47
C ASP A 94 -3.42 -4.03 -1.97
N SER A 95 -2.15 -4.18 -2.33
CA SER A 95 -1.71 -4.32 -3.73
C SER A 95 -2.37 -5.49 -4.46
N SER A 96 -2.73 -6.55 -3.74
CA SER A 96 -3.38 -7.72 -4.31
C SER A 96 -4.79 -7.44 -4.84
N THR A 97 -5.48 -6.42 -4.32
CA THR A 97 -6.80 -6.03 -4.82
C THR A 97 -6.74 -5.34 -6.19
N LEU A 98 -5.56 -4.82 -6.54
CA LEU A 98 -5.34 -4.16 -7.84
C LEU A 98 -5.09 -5.15 -8.98
N MET A 99 -4.77 -6.43 -8.69
CA MET A 99 -4.51 -7.43 -9.73
C MET A 99 -5.69 -7.68 -10.67
N SER A 100 -6.91 -7.44 -10.22
CA SER A 100 -8.12 -7.52 -11.07
C SER A 100 -8.17 -6.42 -12.14
N LEU A 101 -7.50 -5.29 -11.90
CA LEU A 101 -7.37 -4.16 -12.84
C LEU A 101 -6.09 -4.23 -13.65
N ILE A 102 -5.00 -4.66 -13.03
CA ILE A 102 -3.63 -4.68 -13.58
C ILE A 102 -2.96 -5.95 -13.06
N LYS A 103 -3.01 -7.03 -13.83
CA LYS A 103 -2.49 -8.35 -13.44
C LYS A 103 -1.06 -8.31 -12.88
N PRO A 104 -0.09 -7.56 -13.46
CA PRO A 104 1.26 -7.44 -12.93
C PRO A 104 1.36 -7.06 -11.44
N PHE A 105 0.40 -6.35 -10.85
CA PHE A 105 0.44 -6.04 -9.41
C PHE A 105 0.41 -7.29 -8.53
N GLY A 106 -0.13 -8.40 -9.02
CA GLY A 106 -0.20 -9.66 -8.30
C GLY A 106 1.17 -10.27 -7.97
N VAL A 107 2.23 -9.93 -8.72
CA VAL A 107 3.59 -10.46 -8.45
C VAL A 107 4.07 -10.11 -7.05
N LEU A 108 3.66 -8.95 -6.50
CA LEU A 108 4.04 -8.48 -5.17
C LEU A 108 3.53 -9.39 -4.05
N ASN A 109 2.52 -10.19 -4.33
CA ASN A 109 1.88 -11.09 -3.37
C ASN A 109 2.13 -12.57 -3.67
N LEU A 110 3.10 -12.90 -4.55
CA LEU A 110 3.49 -14.31 -4.76
C LEU A 110 3.98 -14.91 -3.42
N PRO A 111 3.43 -16.07 -3.01
CA PRO A 111 3.75 -16.65 -1.72
C PRO A 111 5.22 -17.02 -1.58
N LEU A 112 5.79 -16.84 -0.39
CA LEU A 112 7.15 -17.22 -0.02
C LEU A 112 8.26 -16.64 -0.93
N THR A 113 7.99 -15.45 -1.52
CA THR A 113 8.91 -14.81 -2.48
C THR A 113 9.87 -13.84 -1.78
N PHE A 114 9.39 -13.04 -0.84
CA PHE A 114 10.24 -12.13 -0.06
C PHE A 114 10.78 -12.81 1.21
N ASN A 115 12.03 -12.52 1.57
CA ASN A 115 12.65 -13.01 2.80
C ASN A 115 12.74 -11.91 3.87
N THR A 116 12.95 -10.65 3.47
CA THR A 116 13.15 -9.52 4.39
C THR A 116 12.41 -8.27 3.89
N GLU A 117 12.18 -7.35 4.80
CA GLU A 117 11.64 -6.02 4.51
C GLU A 117 12.59 -5.21 3.61
N ALA A 118 13.91 -5.40 3.75
CA ALA A 118 14.92 -4.75 2.90
C ALA A 118 14.83 -5.20 1.44
N GLU A 119 14.52 -6.47 1.17
CA GLU A 119 14.23 -6.96 -0.20
C GLU A 119 12.98 -6.27 -0.78
N ALA A 120 11.95 -6.10 0.04
CA ALA A 120 10.74 -5.40 -0.38
C ALA A 120 11.01 -3.92 -0.67
N ASP A 121 11.76 -3.23 0.20
CA ASP A 121 12.16 -1.83 -0.02
C ASP A 121 12.93 -1.67 -1.33
N ALA A 122 13.96 -2.50 -1.56
CA ALA A 122 14.78 -2.43 -2.76
C ALA A 122 13.95 -2.64 -4.03
N LEU A 123 13.00 -3.57 -4.02
CA LEU A 123 12.13 -3.85 -5.17
C LEU A 123 11.11 -2.72 -5.39
N LEU A 124 10.42 -2.29 -4.34
CA LEU A 124 9.27 -1.37 -4.44
C LEU A 124 9.70 0.08 -4.69
N ASP A 125 10.85 0.49 -4.15
CA ASP A 125 11.39 1.84 -4.38
C ASP A 125 12.24 1.92 -5.65
N GLY A 126 12.67 0.77 -6.16
CA GLY A 126 13.49 0.63 -7.36
C GLY A 126 12.72 0.79 -8.68
N PRO A 127 13.42 0.62 -9.81
CA PRO A 127 12.82 0.74 -11.14
C PRO A 127 11.61 -0.17 -11.36
N PHE A 128 11.61 -1.37 -10.77
CA PHE A 128 10.51 -2.32 -10.88
C PHE A 128 9.21 -1.78 -10.26
N GLY A 129 9.29 -1.25 -9.03
CA GLY A 129 8.13 -0.64 -8.37
C GLY A 129 7.61 0.57 -9.15
N GLN A 130 8.51 1.43 -9.68
CA GLN A 130 8.13 2.56 -10.52
C GLN A 130 7.46 2.11 -11.82
N LYS A 131 7.91 1.01 -12.45
CA LYS A 131 7.27 0.41 -13.63
C LYS A 131 5.83 -0.03 -13.31
N LEU A 132 5.58 -0.65 -12.15
CA LEU A 132 4.23 -1.01 -11.73
C LEU A 132 3.35 0.22 -11.53
N LEU A 133 3.84 1.25 -10.81
CA LEU A 133 3.07 2.49 -10.60
C LEU A 133 2.73 3.19 -11.92
N ALA A 134 3.62 3.12 -12.92
CA ALA A 134 3.40 3.70 -14.24
C ALA A 134 2.28 3.04 -15.05
N MET A 135 1.78 1.86 -14.65
CA MET A 135 0.64 1.20 -15.28
C MET A 135 -0.72 1.72 -14.79
N LEU A 136 -0.74 2.44 -13.66
CA LEU A 136 -1.97 2.88 -12.99
C LEU A 136 -2.73 3.99 -13.74
N PRO A 137 -2.08 4.97 -14.41
CA PRO A 137 -2.77 6.06 -15.09
C PRO A 137 -3.79 5.61 -16.13
N ASP A 138 -3.52 4.53 -16.86
CA ASP A 138 -4.44 3.94 -17.86
C ASP A 138 -5.72 3.37 -17.22
N LYS A 139 -5.71 3.18 -15.92
CA LYS A 139 -6.86 2.71 -15.13
C LYS A 139 -7.54 3.82 -14.31
N GLY A 140 -7.16 5.08 -14.56
CA GLY A 140 -7.73 6.23 -13.88
C GLY A 140 -7.18 6.47 -12.47
N LEU A 141 -6.00 5.92 -12.16
CA LEU A 141 -5.33 5.97 -10.87
C LEU A 141 -3.92 6.56 -11.00
N ILE A 142 -3.46 7.21 -9.94
CA ILE A 142 -2.07 7.65 -9.80
C ILE A 142 -1.49 6.97 -8.57
N GLY A 143 -0.40 6.23 -8.74
CA GLY A 143 0.36 5.64 -7.64
C GLY A 143 1.41 6.63 -7.12
N LEU A 144 1.37 6.93 -5.83
CA LEU A 144 2.28 7.87 -5.19
C LEU A 144 3.41 7.17 -4.41
N GLY A 145 3.29 5.86 -4.19
CA GLY A 145 4.30 5.06 -3.50
C GLY A 145 3.71 3.78 -2.92
N PHE A 146 4.60 2.92 -2.42
CA PHE A 146 4.24 1.68 -1.72
C PHE A 146 4.47 1.85 -0.23
N TRP A 147 3.44 1.54 0.57
CA TRP A 147 3.49 1.44 2.03
C TRP A 147 3.58 -0.01 2.46
N GLU A 148 4.03 -0.26 3.67
CA GLU A 148 4.21 -1.62 4.17
C GLU A 148 3.01 -2.07 5.00
N ASN A 149 2.41 -3.22 4.65
CA ASN A 149 1.59 -3.98 5.58
C ASN A 149 2.48 -4.97 6.36
N GLY A 150 3.40 -5.63 5.66
CA GLY A 150 4.41 -6.50 6.22
C GLY A 150 4.20 -7.98 5.93
N PHE A 151 4.97 -8.84 6.61
CA PHE A 151 4.84 -10.29 6.49
C PHE A 151 3.59 -10.81 7.20
N ARG A 152 2.83 -11.62 6.49
CA ARG A 152 1.53 -12.12 6.89
C ARG A 152 1.63 -13.48 7.59
N HIS A 153 0.76 -13.67 8.58
CA HIS A 153 0.67 -14.82 9.45
C HIS A 153 -0.78 -15.24 9.61
N VAL A 154 -1.04 -16.50 9.94
CA VAL A 154 -2.40 -17.03 10.07
C VAL A 154 -2.84 -16.99 11.52
N THR A 155 -4.05 -16.49 11.79
CA THR A 155 -4.74 -16.65 13.07
C THR A 155 -5.97 -17.54 12.94
N ASN A 156 -6.35 -18.25 14.01
CA ASN A 156 -7.61 -18.96 14.07
C ASN A 156 -8.10 -19.14 15.51
N SER A 157 -9.40 -19.43 15.66
CA SER A 157 -10.04 -19.68 16.96
C SER A 157 -10.11 -21.16 17.36
N ARG A 158 -9.68 -22.10 16.46
CA ARG A 158 -9.95 -23.54 16.58
C ARG A 158 -8.83 -24.32 17.25
N ARG A 159 -7.58 -24.17 16.75
CA ARG A 159 -6.44 -24.97 17.17
C ARG A 159 -5.10 -24.32 16.89
N ALA A 160 -4.09 -24.72 17.64
CA ALA A 160 -2.71 -24.41 17.30
C ALA A 160 -2.33 -25.05 15.95
N ILE A 161 -1.52 -24.37 15.15
CA ILE A 161 -0.96 -24.84 13.89
C ILE A 161 0.51 -25.14 14.14
N ASN A 162 0.89 -26.43 14.15
CA ASN A 162 2.25 -26.89 14.35
C ASN A 162 2.82 -27.53 13.08
N THR A 163 1.96 -27.96 12.19
CA THR A 163 2.29 -28.60 10.90
C THR A 163 1.54 -27.91 9.76
N ALA A 164 2.01 -28.09 8.53
CA ALA A 164 1.32 -27.59 7.34
C ALA A 164 -0.08 -28.22 7.18
N GLU A 165 -0.24 -29.46 7.63
CA GLU A 165 -1.50 -30.21 7.59
C GLU A 165 -2.56 -29.66 8.55
N ASP A 166 -2.16 -29.00 9.64
CA ASP A 166 -3.11 -28.40 10.61
C ASP A 166 -3.92 -27.23 10.01
N LEU A 167 -3.51 -26.68 8.88
CA LEU A 167 -4.29 -25.68 8.15
C LEU A 167 -5.53 -26.30 7.48
N ALA A 168 -5.51 -27.62 7.18
CA ALA A 168 -6.57 -28.26 6.43
C ALA A 168 -7.95 -28.13 7.10
N GLY A 169 -8.97 -27.81 6.29
CA GLY A 169 -10.35 -27.71 6.71
C GLY A 169 -10.71 -26.43 7.52
N LEU A 170 -9.75 -25.55 7.83
CA LEU A 170 -10.07 -24.25 8.45
C LEU A 170 -10.86 -23.39 7.45
N LYS A 171 -11.97 -22.81 7.91
CA LYS A 171 -12.67 -21.76 7.20
C LYS A 171 -11.88 -20.47 7.36
N LEU A 172 -11.08 -20.12 6.38
CA LEU A 172 -10.16 -19.00 6.47
C LEU A 172 -10.63 -17.83 5.60
N ARG A 173 -10.86 -16.67 6.20
CA ARG A 173 -11.05 -15.46 5.40
C ARG A 173 -9.73 -15.06 4.77
N VAL A 174 -9.80 -14.72 3.49
CA VAL A 174 -8.68 -14.16 2.73
C VAL A 174 -9.05 -12.82 2.10
N ILE A 175 -8.05 -12.08 1.62
CA ILE A 175 -8.27 -10.85 0.84
C ILE A 175 -9.06 -11.20 -0.44
N GLN A 176 -9.82 -10.24 -0.96
CA GLN A 176 -10.57 -10.36 -2.22
C GLN A 176 -9.63 -10.41 -3.44
N SER A 177 -8.84 -11.48 -3.51
CA SER A 177 -7.84 -11.74 -4.54
C SER A 177 -7.83 -13.22 -4.91
N PRO A 178 -7.93 -13.57 -6.21
CA PRO A 178 -7.86 -14.96 -6.66
C PRO A 178 -6.56 -15.65 -6.23
N LEU A 179 -5.43 -14.94 -6.19
CA LEU A 179 -4.16 -15.49 -5.72
C LEU A 179 -4.24 -15.94 -4.26
N PHE A 180 -4.85 -15.14 -3.38
CA PHE A 180 -5.02 -15.51 -1.96
C PHE A 180 -5.96 -16.70 -1.83
N LEU A 181 -7.07 -16.71 -2.57
CA LEU A 181 -8.02 -17.83 -2.59
C LEU A 181 -7.31 -19.14 -2.97
N ASP A 182 -6.58 -19.16 -4.09
CA ASP A 182 -5.89 -20.33 -4.58
C ASP A 182 -4.74 -20.75 -3.65
N THR A 183 -4.01 -19.78 -3.08
CA THR A 183 -2.92 -20.05 -2.13
C THR A 183 -3.44 -20.83 -0.92
N PHE A 184 -4.50 -20.39 -0.30
CA PHE A 184 -5.01 -21.05 0.90
C PHE A 184 -5.80 -22.32 0.61
N ASN A 185 -6.47 -22.41 -0.53
CA ASN A 185 -7.07 -23.67 -0.98
C ASN A 185 -5.98 -24.74 -1.29
N ALA A 186 -4.84 -24.35 -1.86
CA ALA A 186 -3.71 -25.26 -2.05
C ALA A 186 -3.10 -25.77 -0.73
N LEU A 187 -3.25 -25.00 0.35
CA LEU A 187 -2.88 -25.40 1.72
C LEU A 187 -3.96 -26.26 2.40
N GLY A 188 -5.08 -26.54 1.73
CA GLY A 188 -6.16 -27.38 2.23
C GLY A 188 -7.20 -26.65 3.07
N THR A 189 -7.18 -25.33 3.13
CA THR A 189 -8.21 -24.56 3.83
C THR A 189 -9.48 -24.41 3.01
N ASN A 190 -10.59 -24.04 3.64
CA ASN A 190 -11.80 -23.56 2.99
C ASN A 190 -11.74 -22.03 2.95
N ALA A 191 -10.96 -21.49 1.98
CA ALA A 191 -10.72 -20.06 1.88
C ALA A 191 -11.97 -19.30 1.36
N THR A 192 -12.29 -18.18 2.01
CA THR A 192 -13.44 -17.33 1.65
C THR A 192 -12.96 -15.89 1.47
N PRO A 193 -13.00 -15.33 0.25
CA PRO A 193 -12.69 -13.93 0.02
C PRO A 193 -13.74 -13.01 0.66
N MET A 194 -13.26 -12.01 1.42
CA MET A 194 -14.17 -11.08 2.13
C MET A 194 -13.48 -9.74 2.32
N PRO A 195 -14.20 -8.60 2.26
CA PRO A 195 -13.68 -7.29 2.62
C PRO A 195 -13.11 -7.27 4.04
N PHE A 196 -12.05 -6.48 4.25
CA PHE A 196 -11.45 -6.34 5.59
C PHE A 196 -12.44 -5.76 6.61
N THR A 197 -13.30 -4.85 6.17
CA THR A 197 -14.31 -4.18 7.01
C THR A 197 -15.37 -5.10 7.61
N GLU A 198 -15.53 -6.31 7.07
CA GLU A 198 -16.50 -7.32 7.55
C GLU A 198 -15.84 -8.38 8.44
N LEU A 199 -14.50 -8.40 8.49
CA LEU A 199 -13.74 -9.52 9.01
C LEU A 199 -13.92 -9.75 10.52
N TYR A 200 -13.86 -8.68 11.34
CA TYR A 200 -14.01 -8.81 12.78
C TYR A 200 -15.35 -9.48 13.13
N THR A 201 -16.44 -8.97 12.58
CA THR A 201 -17.80 -9.51 12.79
C THR A 201 -17.93 -10.95 12.29
N ALA A 202 -17.32 -11.28 11.14
CA ALA A 202 -17.36 -12.65 10.63
C ALA A 202 -16.62 -13.64 11.54
N MET A 203 -15.50 -13.25 12.16
CA MET A 203 -14.77 -14.05 13.15
C MET A 203 -15.56 -14.15 14.47
N GLU A 204 -16.11 -13.04 14.96
CA GLU A 204 -16.93 -13.00 16.17
C GLU A 204 -18.15 -13.92 16.06
N GLN A 205 -18.84 -13.87 14.92
CA GLN A 205 -20.00 -14.74 14.63
C GLN A 205 -19.61 -16.17 14.23
N LYS A 206 -18.30 -16.50 14.18
CA LYS A 206 -17.79 -17.81 13.77
C LYS A 206 -18.20 -18.24 12.35
N ALA A 207 -18.51 -17.27 11.49
CA ALA A 207 -18.74 -17.52 10.06
C ALA A 207 -17.45 -18.00 9.38
N VAL A 208 -16.29 -17.50 9.86
CA VAL A 208 -14.96 -18.00 9.54
C VAL A 208 -14.22 -18.41 10.84
N ASP A 209 -13.32 -19.39 10.73
CA ASP A 209 -12.50 -19.85 11.85
C ASP A 209 -11.30 -18.93 12.09
N GLY A 210 -10.84 -18.24 11.04
CA GLY A 210 -9.64 -17.42 11.11
C GLY A 210 -9.41 -16.54 9.90
N GLN A 211 -8.23 -15.93 9.90
CA GLN A 211 -7.77 -14.99 8.88
C GLN A 211 -6.24 -14.99 8.81
N GLU A 212 -5.67 -14.17 7.91
CA GLU A 212 -4.24 -13.98 7.79
C GLU A 212 -3.93 -12.48 7.62
N ASN A 213 -2.98 -11.98 8.39
CA ASN A 213 -2.50 -10.59 8.38
C ASN A 213 -1.15 -10.49 9.11
N PRO A 214 -0.43 -9.36 8.96
CA PRO A 214 0.72 -9.05 9.80
C PRO A 214 0.34 -8.80 11.27
N PRO A 215 1.26 -9.04 12.22
CA PRO A 215 1.01 -8.85 13.66
C PRO A 215 0.51 -7.45 14.02
N ALA A 216 1.02 -6.41 13.36
CA ALA A 216 0.58 -5.03 13.57
C ALA A 216 -0.92 -4.86 13.28
N THR A 217 -1.39 -5.37 12.14
CA THR A 217 -2.81 -5.32 11.76
C THR A 217 -3.67 -6.18 12.70
N ILE A 218 -3.19 -7.36 13.11
CA ILE A 218 -3.90 -8.23 14.08
C ILE A 218 -4.09 -7.50 15.40
N LEU A 219 -3.05 -6.82 15.90
CA LEU A 219 -3.10 -6.09 17.17
C LEU A 219 -4.00 -4.86 17.09
N ALA A 220 -3.76 -3.98 16.11
CA ALA A 220 -4.52 -2.73 15.96
C ALA A 220 -6.01 -2.98 15.67
N SER A 221 -6.35 -4.07 14.99
CA SER A 221 -7.74 -4.47 14.73
C SER A 221 -8.36 -5.31 15.85
N LYS A 222 -7.65 -5.51 16.97
CA LYS A 222 -8.09 -6.26 18.15
C LYS A 222 -8.55 -7.69 17.84
N PHE A 223 -7.99 -8.33 16.82
CA PHE A 223 -8.38 -9.68 16.44
C PHE A 223 -8.10 -10.71 17.54
N TYR A 224 -7.20 -10.42 18.48
CA TYR A 224 -6.95 -11.24 19.67
C TYR A 224 -8.20 -11.43 20.57
N GLU A 225 -9.22 -10.57 20.45
CA GLU A 225 -10.48 -10.72 21.19
C GLU A 225 -11.32 -11.90 20.65
N VAL A 226 -11.18 -12.21 19.37
CA VAL A 226 -11.97 -13.23 18.64
C VAL A 226 -11.10 -14.35 18.03
N GLN A 227 -9.77 -14.28 18.18
CA GLN A 227 -8.79 -15.25 17.67
C GLN A 227 -7.88 -15.71 18.81
N LYS A 228 -7.67 -17.03 18.92
CA LYS A 228 -6.91 -17.63 20.04
C LYS A 228 -5.48 -18.02 19.65
N HIS A 229 -5.28 -18.43 18.40
CA HIS A 229 -4.01 -18.99 17.93
C HIS A 229 -3.45 -18.13 16.81
N LEU A 230 -2.13 -17.91 16.83
CA LEU A 230 -1.35 -17.26 15.79
C LEU A 230 -0.18 -18.16 15.41
N VAL A 231 -0.06 -18.54 14.14
CA VAL A 231 1.13 -19.23 13.64
C VAL A 231 1.98 -18.29 12.80
N LEU A 232 3.28 -18.21 13.10
CA LEU A 232 4.24 -17.37 12.38
C LEU A 232 4.65 -18.06 11.07
N SER A 233 3.76 -18.02 10.09
CA SER A 233 3.93 -18.72 8.80
C SER A 233 4.74 -17.93 7.78
N ARG A 234 4.81 -16.58 7.87
CA ARG A 234 5.48 -15.69 6.88
C ARG A 234 5.18 -16.09 5.43
N HIS A 235 3.96 -16.53 5.17
CA HIS A 235 3.57 -17.12 3.89
C HIS A 235 3.55 -16.12 2.74
N MET A 236 3.45 -14.83 3.04
CA MET A 236 3.35 -13.76 2.06
C MET A 236 3.84 -12.43 2.64
N TYR A 237 4.49 -11.61 1.82
CA TYR A 237 4.67 -10.18 2.11
C TYR A 237 3.51 -9.41 1.47
N SER A 238 3.09 -8.32 2.08
CA SER A 238 1.98 -7.51 1.61
C SER A 238 2.35 -6.03 1.65
N ALA A 239 2.14 -5.35 0.54
CA ALA A 239 2.30 -3.92 0.41
C ALA A 239 0.95 -3.26 0.16
N TRP A 240 0.79 -2.04 0.68
CA TRP A 240 -0.28 -1.14 0.28
C TRP A 240 0.21 -0.19 -0.81
N VAL A 241 -0.72 0.36 -1.57
CA VAL A 241 -0.42 1.35 -2.60
C VAL A 241 -1.11 2.66 -2.25
N LEU A 242 -0.33 3.72 -2.03
CA LEU A 242 -0.89 5.07 -1.86
C LEU A 242 -1.40 5.57 -3.21
N LEU A 243 -2.71 5.64 -3.36
CA LEU A 243 -3.39 5.97 -4.60
C LEU A 243 -4.09 7.33 -4.53
N MET A 244 -4.02 8.07 -5.63
CA MET A 244 -4.83 9.24 -5.89
C MET A 244 -5.68 9.04 -7.15
N SER A 245 -6.88 9.61 -7.19
CA SER A 245 -7.69 9.69 -8.41
C SER A 245 -6.94 10.43 -9.51
N LYS A 246 -6.86 9.85 -10.71
CA LYS A 246 -6.27 10.54 -11.87
C LYS A 246 -7.01 11.84 -12.19
N LYS A 247 -8.34 11.87 -12.03
CA LYS A 247 -9.14 13.08 -12.23
C LYS A 247 -8.73 14.20 -11.27
N THR A 248 -8.52 13.88 -10.00
CA THR A 248 -8.01 14.84 -9.01
C THR A 248 -6.61 15.30 -9.38
N TRP A 249 -5.72 14.36 -9.69
CA TRP A 249 -4.34 14.62 -10.08
C TRP A 249 -4.22 15.54 -11.29
N ASP A 250 -5.00 15.27 -12.33
CA ASP A 250 -4.96 16.08 -13.57
C ASP A 250 -5.43 17.52 -13.36
N GLY A 251 -6.25 17.76 -12.33
CA GLY A 251 -6.68 19.11 -11.92
C GLY A 251 -5.64 19.91 -11.15
N LEU A 252 -4.53 19.27 -10.72
CA LEU A 252 -3.45 19.94 -9.97
C LEU A 252 -2.46 20.61 -10.94
N SER A 253 -1.95 21.78 -10.56
CA SER A 253 -0.82 22.43 -11.20
C SER A 253 0.48 21.62 -11.03
N ALA A 254 1.53 21.97 -11.79
CA ALA A 254 2.84 21.31 -11.67
C ALA A 254 3.43 21.44 -10.25
N ASP A 255 3.29 22.62 -9.62
CA ASP A 255 3.78 22.88 -8.25
C ASP A 255 2.98 22.07 -7.22
N GLU A 256 1.65 22.01 -7.36
CA GLU A 256 0.79 21.20 -6.49
C GLU A 256 1.10 19.70 -6.61
N LYS A 257 1.32 19.19 -7.83
CA LYS A 257 1.77 17.81 -8.05
C LYS A 257 3.10 17.51 -7.37
N LYS A 258 4.05 18.44 -7.45
CA LYS A 258 5.33 18.34 -6.77
C LYS A 258 5.17 18.26 -5.25
N ILE A 259 4.33 19.14 -4.67
CA ILE A 259 4.00 19.12 -3.23
C ILE A 259 3.42 17.77 -2.81
N VAL A 260 2.43 17.25 -3.56
CA VAL A 260 1.82 15.95 -3.27
C VAL A 260 2.85 14.81 -3.34
N GLN A 261 3.71 14.80 -4.36
CA GLN A 261 4.75 13.78 -4.51
C GLN A 261 5.78 13.83 -3.39
N GLU A 262 6.22 15.02 -2.99
CA GLU A 262 7.16 15.18 -1.89
C GLU A 262 6.55 14.77 -0.55
N ALA A 263 5.31 15.19 -0.26
CA ALA A 263 4.58 14.78 0.93
C ALA A 263 4.37 13.26 0.97
N ALA A 264 4.05 12.63 -0.17
CA ALA A 264 3.89 11.18 -0.29
C ALA A 264 5.19 10.43 -0.01
N ARG A 265 6.34 10.90 -0.52
CA ARG A 265 7.65 10.31 -0.23
C ARG A 265 7.98 10.37 1.27
N GLU A 266 7.79 11.53 1.90
CA GLU A 266 8.02 11.68 3.34
C GLU A 266 7.08 10.80 4.16
N ALA A 267 5.82 10.71 3.78
CA ALA A 267 4.84 9.83 4.42
C ALA A 267 5.18 8.34 4.25
N THR A 268 5.73 7.93 3.11
CA THR A 268 6.17 6.54 2.88
C THR A 268 7.31 6.16 3.84
N VAL A 269 8.30 7.03 4.01
CA VAL A 269 9.40 6.80 4.97
C VAL A 269 8.87 6.72 6.41
N PHE A 270 7.97 7.64 6.77
CA PHE A 270 7.34 7.66 8.09
C PHE A 270 6.51 6.40 8.35
N GLU A 271 5.71 5.98 7.37
CA GLU A 271 4.84 4.81 7.47
C GLU A 271 5.64 3.54 7.73
N ARG A 272 6.65 3.23 6.89
CA ARG A 272 7.48 2.03 7.06
C ARG A 272 8.20 2.01 8.41
N LYS A 273 8.73 3.15 8.85
CA LYS A 273 9.35 3.25 10.18
C LYS A 273 8.34 2.95 11.29
N THR A 274 7.14 3.52 11.19
CA THR A 274 6.10 3.41 12.23
C THR A 274 5.53 2.01 12.30
N ILE A 275 5.20 1.40 11.14
CA ILE A 275 4.63 0.04 11.10
C ILE A 275 5.64 -1.00 11.59
N ARG A 276 6.94 -0.86 11.25
CA ARG A 276 8.00 -1.76 11.70
C ARG A 276 8.21 -1.68 13.20
N ALA A 277 8.32 -0.47 13.75
CA ALA A 277 8.43 -0.27 15.20
C ALA A 277 7.20 -0.82 15.95
N PHE A 278 5.99 -0.65 15.39
CA PHE A 278 4.77 -1.22 15.96
C PHE A 278 4.79 -2.76 15.87
N SER A 279 5.24 -3.32 14.76
CA SER A 279 5.33 -4.78 14.53
C SER A 279 6.33 -5.46 15.47
N GLU A 280 7.45 -4.80 15.82
CA GLU A 280 8.43 -5.31 16.78
C GLU A 280 7.81 -5.60 18.15
N THR A 281 6.86 -4.80 18.60
CA THR A 281 6.18 -4.95 19.89
C THR A 281 4.91 -5.79 19.80
N ALA A 282 4.29 -5.87 18.62
CA ALA A 282 2.97 -6.46 18.43
C ALA A 282 2.87 -7.91 18.89
N LEU A 283 3.86 -8.76 18.60
CA LEU A 283 3.85 -10.17 19.03
C LEU A 283 3.84 -10.30 20.56
N GLY A 284 4.60 -9.45 21.27
CA GLY A 284 4.62 -9.39 22.71
C GLY A 284 3.26 -8.99 23.30
N GLU A 285 2.62 -7.98 22.73
CA GLU A 285 1.30 -7.51 23.16
C GLU A 285 0.20 -8.54 22.86
N LEU A 286 0.22 -9.19 21.69
CA LEU A 286 -0.70 -10.27 21.35
C LEU A 286 -0.58 -11.46 22.32
N LYS A 287 0.65 -11.81 22.71
CA LYS A 287 0.90 -12.84 23.73
C LYS A 287 0.35 -12.43 25.11
N LYS A 288 0.56 -11.17 25.51
CA LYS A 288 -0.02 -10.62 26.77
C LYS A 288 -1.55 -10.61 26.73
N ALA A 289 -2.15 -10.36 25.55
CA ALA A 289 -3.58 -10.41 25.32
C ALA A 289 -4.15 -11.86 25.31
N GLY A 290 -3.30 -12.88 25.48
CA GLY A 290 -3.72 -14.27 25.62
C GLY A 290 -3.65 -15.10 24.34
N MET A 291 -3.13 -14.58 23.23
CA MET A 291 -2.93 -15.37 22.02
C MET A 291 -1.83 -16.43 22.22
N GLN A 292 -2.09 -17.62 21.76
CA GLN A 292 -1.11 -18.72 21.69
C GLN A 292 -0.35 -18.60 20.36
N ILE A 293 0.94 -18.28 20.45
CA ILE A 293 1.79 -18.06 19.28
C ILE A 293 2.64 -19.31 19.05
N THR A 294 2.60 -19.84 17.82
CA THR A 294 3.43 -20.98 17.37
C THR A 294 4.29 -20.56 16.19
N GLU A 295 5.45 -21.22 16.06
CA GLU A 295 6.34 -21.10 14.93
C GLU A 295 6.34 -22.41 14.15
N LEU A 296 6.29 -22.32 12.81
CA LEU A 296 6.42 -23.52 12.00
C LEU A 296 7.90 -23.92 11.91
N PRO A 297 8.24 -25.18 12.24
CA PRO A 297 9.58 -25.72 11.99
C PRO A 297 9.99 -25.59 10.51
N ALA A 298 11.28 -25.50 10.26
CA ALA A 298 11.81 -25.35 8.88
C ALA A 298 11.31 -26.45 7.92
N ALA A 299 11.17 -27.68 8.42
CA ALA A 299 10.60 -28.78 7.64
C ALA A 299 9.14 -28.53 7.22
N GLU A 300 8.34 -27.93 8.09
CA GLU A 300 6.93 -27.60 7.80
C GLU A 300 6.83 -26.40 6.84
N GLN A 301 7.72 -25.42 6.98
CA GLN A 301 7.83 -24.32 6.01
C GLN A 301 8.22 -24.85 4.62
N ALA A 302 9.11 -25.86 4.53
CA ALA A 302 9.45 -26.50 3.28
C ALA A 302 8.23 -27.24 2.65
N LYS A 303 7.39 -27.87 3.47
CA LYS A 303 6.14 -28.49 3.00
C LYS A 303 5.17 -27.42 2.46
N LEU A 304 5.01 -26.27 3.14
CA LEU A 304 4.21 -25.15 2.61
C LEU A 304 4.73 -24.73 1.22
N ARG A 305 6.04 -24.57 1.09
CA ARG A 305 6.67 -24.23 -0.20
C ARG A 305 6.35 -25.27 -1.28
N THR A 306 6.42 -26.54 -0.97
CA THR A 306 6.09 -27.61 -1.91
C THR A 306 4.62 -27.58 -2.34
N LYS A 307 3.69 -27.41 -1.37
CA LYS A 307 2.26 -27.30 -1.63
C LYS A 307 1.92 -26.09 -2.51
N LEU A 308 2.68 -25.01 -2.42
CA LEU A 308 2.44 -23.75 -3.13
C LEU A 308 3.11 -23.66 -4.51
N GLN A 309 3.95 -24.65 -4.91
CA GLN A 309 4.58 -24.66 -6.24
C GLN A 309 3.58 -24.55 -7.40
N PRO A 310 2.43 -25.27 -7.40
CA PRO A 310 1.44 -25.10 -8.47
C PRO A 310 0.86 -23.70 -8.56
N VAL A 311 0.66 -23.04 -7.41
CA VAL A 311 0.17 -21.64 -7.34
C VAL A 311 1.20 -20.69 -7.93
N LEU A 312 2.47 -20.83 -7.52
CA LEU A 312 3.57 -20.05 -8.06
C LEU A 312 3.71 -20.21 -9.58
N ALA A 313 3.63 -21.43 -10.07
CA ALA A 313 3.72 -21.73 -11.51
C ALA A 313 2.53 -21.14 -12.31
N LYS A 314 1.31 -21.23 -11.77
CA LYS A 314 0.10 -20.65 -12.37
C LYS A 314 0.22 -19.13 -12.47
N TYR A 315 0.44 -18.49 -11.34
CA TYR A 315 0.40 -17.02 -11.25
C TYR A 315 1.64 -16.36 -11.81
N GLY A 316 2.79 -17.02 -11.79
CA GLY A 316 3.99 -16.54 -12.48
C GLY A 316 3.77 -16.34 -13.99
N LYS A 317 2.94 -17.22 -14.62
CA LYS A 317 2.52 -17.06 -16.02
C LYS A 317 1.41 -16.02 -16.17
N GLU A 318 0.43 -16.05 -15.27
CA GLU A 318 -0.75 -15.17 -15.37
C GLU A 318 -0.39 -13.69 -15.23
N PHE A 319 0.59 -13.34 -14.39
CA PHE A 319 1.07 -11.97 -14.18
C PHE A 319 2.03 -11.50 -15.28
N GLY A 320 2.42 -12.38 -16.18
CA GLY A 320 3.39 -12.16 -17.24
C GLY A 320 4.77 -12.73 -16.89
N GLU A 321 5.27 -13.64 -17.71
CA GLU A 321 6.56 -14.30 -17.47
C GLU A 321 7.71 -13.28 -17.39
N GLU A 322 7.69 -12.24 -18.24
CA GLU A 322 8.66 -11.15 -18.20
C GLU A 322 8.62 -10.40 -16.86
N THR A 323 7.43 -9.98 -16.42
CA THR A 323 7.27 -9.25 -15.15
C THR A 323 7.72 -10.08 -13.96
N THR A 324 7.36 -11.36 -13.94
CA THR A 324 7.75 -12.29 -12.88
C THR A 324 9.26 -12.52 -12.87
N SER A 325 9.86 -12.74 -14.04
CA SER A 325 11.31 -12.92 -14.18
C SER A 325 12.09 -11.66 -13.78
N GLU A 326 11.63 -10.49 -14.19
CA GLU A 326 12.21 -9.20 -13.79
C GLU A 326 12.19 -9.02 -12.27
N MET A 327 11.04 -9.26 -11.62
CA MET A 327 10.92 -9.19 -10.17
C MET A 327 11.89 -10.15 -9.48
N MET A 328 11.96 -11.40 -9.93
CA MET A 328 12.88 -12.39 -9.34
C MET A 328 14.33 -12.02 -9.54
N GLY A 329 14.68 -11.40 -10.67
CA GLY A 329 16.00 -10.86 -10.95
C GLY A 329 16.39 -9.70 -10.01
N GLU A 330 15.48 -8.76 -9.77
CA GLU A 330 15.70 -7.66 -8.82
C GLU A 330 15.85 -8.18 -7.37
N LEU A 331 15.02 -9.15 -6.98
CA LEU A 331 15.17 -9.79 -5.66
C LEU A 331 16.49 -10.55 -5.52
N ALA A 332 16.96 -11.23 -6.58
CA ALA A 332 18.27 -11.88 -6.58
C ALA A 332 19.40 -10.88 -6.38
N LYS A 333 19.36 -9.71 -7.06
CA LYS A 333 20.32 -8.62 -6.85
C LYS A 333 20.29 -8.10 -5.41
N ALA A 334 19.11 -7.87 -4.84
CA ALA A 334 18.95 -7.41 -3.45
C ALA A 334 19.53 -8.41 -2.43
N ARG A 335 19.56 -9.71 -2.77
CA ARG A 335 20.16 -10.80 -1.98
C ARG A 335 21.67 -10.94 -2.15
N GLY A 336 22.32 -10.06 -2.92
CA GLY A 336 23.76 -10.13 -3.20
C GLY A 336 24.12 -11.13 -4.32
N GLY A 337 23.15 -11.57 -5.10
CA GLY A 337 23.38 -12.31 -6.36
C GLY A 337 23.99 -11.39 -7.42
N LYS A 338 25.03 -11.89 -8.11
CA LYS A 338 25.62 -11.23 -9.28
C LYS A 338 24.80 -11.46 -10.53
#